data_23f933c8578514e80c5bec8bdd3b236e
#
_entry.id   23f933c8578514e80c5bec8bdd3b236e
#
_cell.length_a   1.000
_cell.length_b   1.000
_cell.length_c   1.000
_cell.angle_alpha   90.00
_cell.angle_beta   90.00
_cell.angle_gamma   90.00
#
_symmetry.space_group_name_H-M   'P 1'
#
loop_
_entity.id
_entity.type
_entity.pdbx_description
1 polymer ?
#
loop_
_entity_poly.entity_id
_entity_poly.type
_entity_poly.pdbx_seq_one_letter_code
_entity_poly.pdbx_strand_id
1 'polypeptide(L)'
;MSELIAFIGVGNMGNPMAENLMKAGKKVKVFDVSKEMIQKAKDKNLEVVDNMNQLISDEVTTIITMLPEGKNSKEIYLGDDGVINNVQNNCLLIDCSTIDIQTSIEIGNKAKEKGIKMIDAPVSGGVMGAEKATLNIMVGGTKDAYDLALPLLKIMGKNIFHAGELGSGNGAKICNNMSLGITICLLYTSPSPRD
;
A
#
# COMPACT_ATOMS: atom_id res chain seq x y z
N MET A 1 5.51 -19.39 -12.97
CA MET A 1 6.64 -18.53 -12.52
C MET A 1 6.36 -18.14 -11.08
N SER A 2 7.37 -18.10 -10.21
CA SER A 2 7.19 -17.68 -8.82
C SER A 2 6.91 -16.18 -8.81
N GLU A 3 5.80 -15.77 -8.18
CA GLU A 3 5.41 -14.37 -8.01
C GLU A 3 6.45 -13.63 -7.16
N LEU A 4 7.12 -12.63 -7.72
CA LEU A 4 8.06 -11.76 -7.02
C LEU A 4 7.37 -10.42 -6.73
N ILE A 5 7.33 -10.06 -5.46
CA ILE A 5 6.71 -8.83 -4.96
C ILE A 5 7.82 -7.84 -4.59
N ALA A 6 7.75 -6.64 -5.14
CA ALA A 6 8.52 -5.49 -4.72
C ALA A 6 7.71 -4.68 -3.71
N PHE A 7 8.26 -4.42 -2.51
CA PHE A 7 7.59 -3.63 -1.48
C PHE A 7 8.40 -2.36 -1.16
N ILE A 8 7.79 -1.19 -1.37
CA ILE A 8 8.44 0.11 -1.21
C ILE A 8 7.83 0.84 -0.02
N GLY A 9 8.67 1.25 0.91
CA GLY A 9 8.25 1.88 2.15
C GLY A 9 8.00 0.85 3.26
N VAL A 10 9.08 0.42 3.93
CA VAL A 10 9.03 -0.54 5.04
C VAL A 10 9.13 0.17 6.40
N GLY A 11 8.39 1.25 6.54
CA GLY A 11 8.17 1.93 7.82
C GLY A 11 7.39 1.06 8.82
N ASN A 12 6.84 1.70 9.86
CA ASN A 12 6.11 1.00 10.94
C ASN A 12 4.92 0.16 10.43
N MET A 13 4.29 0.56 9.32
CA MET A 13 3.19 -0.19 8.71
C MET A 13 3.68 -1.17 7.64
N GLY A 14 4.54 -0.72 6.73
CA GLY A 14 4.98 -1.53 5.59
C GLY A 14 5.83 -2.73 5.99
N ASN A 15 6.67 -2.60 7.02
CA ASN A 15 7.53 -3.69 7.49
C ASN A 15 6.73 -4.94 7.92
N PRO A 16 5.74 -4.85 8.84
CA PRO A 16 4.91 -6.02 9.18
C PRO A 16 4.03 -6.50 8.01
N MET A 17 3.60 -5.64 7.10
CA MET A 17 2.85 -6.05 5.91
C MET A 17 3.74 -6.89 4.97
N ALA A 18 4.96 -6.45 4.69
CA ALA A 18 5.93 -7.21 3.88
C ALA A 18 6.32 -8.54 4.56
N GLU A 19 6.51 -8.54 5.88
CA GLU A 19 6.79 -9.74 6.68
C GLU A 19 5.66 -10.77 6.57
N ASN A 20 4.40 -10.35 6.61
CA ASN A 20 3.25 -11.25 6.45
C ASN A 20 3.22 -11.91 5.07
N LEU A 21 3.53 -11.15 4.01
CA LEU A 21 3.66 -11.71 2.65
C LEU A 21 4.77 -12.76 2.59
N MET A 22 5.93 -12.48 3.16
CA MET A 22 7.05 -13.42 3.24
C MET A 22 6.68 -14.68 4.03
N LYS A 23 6.04 -14.54 5.21
CA LYS A 23 5.56 -15.67 6.03
C LYS A 23 4.52 -16.53 5.31
N ALA A 24 3.75 -15.95 4.39
CA ALA A 24 2.83 -16.67 3.52
C ALA A 24 3.51 -17.35 2.32
N GLY A 25 4.85 -17.38 2.28
CA GLY A 25 5.63 -18.05 1.24
C GLY A 25 5.81 -17.24 -0.04
N LYS A 26 5.50 -15.93 -0.04
CA LYS A 26 5.78 -15.06 -1.18
C LYS A 26 7.25 -14.65 -1.19
N LYS A 27 7.82 -14.50 -2.38
CA LYS A 27 9.13 -13.86 -2.54
C LYS A 27 8.93 -12.36 -2.48
N VAL A 28 9.56 -11.70 -1.51
CA VAL A 28 9.41 -10.26 -1.27
C VAL A 28 10.77 -9.60 -1.23
N LYS A 29 11.00 -8.62 -2.10
CA LYS A 29 12.12 -7.69 -2.02
C LYS A 29 11.63 -6.35 -1.51
N VAL A 30 12.39 -5.70 -0.64
CA VAL A 30 11.96 -4.45 -0.02
C VAL A 30 12.97 -3.32 -0.22
N PHE A 31 12.45 -2.09 -0.28
CA PHE A 31 13.23 -0.87 -0.35
C PHE A 31 12.65 0.21 0.57
N ASP A 32 13.53 0.95 1.20
CA ASP A 32 13.22 2.17 1.96
C ASP A 32 14.39 3.14 1.87
N VAL A 33 14.13 4.43 2.05
CA VAL A 33 15.18 5.47 2.11
C VAL A 33 15.76 5.60 3.52
N SER A 34 15.07 5.12 4.54
CA SER A 34 15.48 5.19 5.94
C SER A 34 16.37 4.02 6.32
N LYS A 35 17.61 4.31 6.70
CA LYS A 35 18.56 3.29 7.19
C LYS A 35 18.04 2.53 8.41
N GLU A 36 17.29 3.19 9.29
CA GLU A 36 16.66 2.57 10.46
C GLU A 36 15.61 1.54 10.04
N MET A 37 14.73 1.89 9.08
CA MET A 37 13.69 0.98 8.60
C MET A 37 14.28 -0.18 7.81
N ILE A 38 15.33 0.08 7.03
CA ILE A 38 16.12 -0.96 6.36
C ILE A 38 16.69 -1.96 7.37
N GLN A 39 17.26 -1.49 8.48
CA GLN A 39 17.82 -2.38 9.50
C GLN A 39 16.70 -3.22 10.14
N LYS A 40 15.58 -2.62 10.50
CA LYS A 40 14.40 -3.35 11.02
C LYS A 40 13.87 -4.41 10.05
N ALA A 41 13.92 -4.14 8.74
CA ALA A 41 13.53 -5.10 7.72
C ALA A 41 14.51 -6.29 7.64
N LYS A 42 15.82 -6.02 7.72
CA LYS A 42 16.87 -7.06 7.79
C LYS A 42 16.74 -7.94 9.03
N ASP A 43 16.44 -7.35 10.18
CA ASP A 43 16.23 -8.06 11.45
C ASP A 43 15.04 -9.04 11.37
N LYS A 44 14.11 -8.80 10.46
CA LYS A 44 12.98 -9.68 10.15
C LYS A 44 13.21 -10.63 8.97
N ASN A 45 14.46 -10.72 8.48
CA ASN A 45 14.89 -11.54 7.35
C ASN A 45 14.22 -11.19 6.01
N LEU A 46 13.78 -9.93 5.83
CA LEU A 46 13.32 -9.45 4.54
C LEU A 46 14.52 -9.21 3.61
N GLU A 47 14.38 -9.54 2.33
CA GLU A 47 15.40 -9.28 1.31
C GLU A 47 15.38 -7.79 0.95
N VAL A 48 16.35 -7.04 1.49
CA VAL A 48 16.50 -5.60 1.25
C VAL A 48 17.38 -5.36 0.05
N VAL A 49 16.96 -4.48 -0.84
CA VAL A 49 17.76 -3.98 -1.97
C VAL A 49 18.28 -2.56 -1.70
N ASP A 50 19.40 -2.21 -2.32
CA ASP A 50 20.09 -0.95 -2.08
C ASP A 50 19.52 0.24 -2.88
N ASN A 51 18.80 -0.05 -3.96
CA ASN A 51 18.21 0.99 -4.82
C ASN A 51 16.98 0.46 -5.58
N MET A 52 16.19 1.40 -6.12
CA MET A 52 14.97 1.11 -6.86
C MET A 52 15.21 0.27 -8.12
N ASN A 53 16.33 0.45 -8.83
CA ASN A 53 16.62 -0.30 -10.05
C ASN A 53 16.83 -1.79 -9.79
N GLN A 54 17.33 -2.15 -8.60
CA GLN A 54 17.43 -3.55 -8.17
C GLN A 54 16.08 -4.14 -7.77
N LEU A 55 15.15 -3.27 -7.36
CA LEU A 55 13.81 -3.68 -7.00
C LEU A 55 12.92 -3.90 -8.22
N ILE A 56 13.02 -3.00 -9.21
CA ILE A 56 12.22 -3.05 -10.44
C ILE A 56 12.96 -3.89 -11.47
N SER A 57 12.61 -5.16 -11.57
CA SER A 57 13.17 -6.10 -12.55
C SER A 57 12.05 -6.75 -13.36
N ASP A 58 12.40 -7.35 -14.49
CA ASP A 58 11.44 -8.07 -15.36
C ASP A 58 10.74 -9.25 -14.67
N GLU A 59 11.26 -9.71 -13.54
CA GLU A 59 10.67 -10.79 -12.75
C GLU A 59 9.59 -10.31 -11.77
N VAL A 60 9.51 -8.99 -11.51
CA VAL A 60 8.55 -8.42 -10.56
C VAL A 60 7.16 -8.40 -11.17
N THR A 61 6.25 -9.10 -10.52
CA THR A 61 4.85 -9.21 -10.95
C THR A 61 3.92 -8.25 -10.21
N THR A 62 4.33 -7.80 -9.02
CA THR A 62 3.53 -6.89 -8.19
C THR A 62 4.43 -5.90 -7.46
N ILE A 63 4.04 -4.63 -7.46
CA ILE A 63 4.67 -3.60 -6.62
C ILE A 63 3.65 -3.10 -5.62
N ILE A 64 4.03 -3.13 -4.34
CA ILE A 64 3.22 -2.61 -3.24
C ILE A 64 3.96 -1.43 -2.63
N THR A 65 3.25 -0.32 -2.40
CA THR A 65 3.81 0.86 -1.74
C THR A 65 3.07 1.15 -0.45
N MET A 66 3.81 1.65 0.55
CA MET A 66 3.26 2.14 1.83
C MET A 66 4.05 3.37 2.27
N LEU A 67 3.67 4.53 1.74
CA LEU A 67 4.41 5.79 1.79
C LEU A 67 3.69 6.81 2.69
N PRO A 68 4.43 7.79 3.26
CA PRO A 68 3.86 8.72 4.23
C PRO A 68 2.94 9.78 3.62
N GLU A 69 3.19 10.22 2.38
CA GLU A 69 2.50 11.37 1.77
C GLU A 69 2.34 11.22 0.26
N GLY A 70 1.36 11.92 -0.32
CA GLY A 70 1.10 11.91 -1.78
C GLY A 70 2.29 12.36 -2.62
N LYS A 71 3.11 13.31 -2.14
CA LYS A 71 4.33 13.72 -2.85
C LYS A 71 5.32 12.56 -3.03
N ASN A 72 5.43 11.69 -2.02
CA ASN A 72 6.32 10.52 -2.10
C ASN A 72 5.75 9.49 -3.08
N SER A 73 4.42 9.26 -3.08
CA SER A 73 3.79 8.42 -4.09
C SER A 73 4.00 8.97 -5.49
N LYS A 74 3.83 10.28 -5.72
CA LYS A 74 4.12 10.89 -7.03
C LYS A 74 5.57 10.68 -7.46
N GLU A 75 6.53 10.90 -6.59
CA GLU A 75 7.96 10.71 -6.88
C GLU A 75 8.26 9.27 -7.25
N ILE A 76 7.78 8.30 -6.46
CA ILE A 76 8.01 6.87 -6.69
C ILE A 76 7.32 6.37 -7.98
N TYR A 77 6.11 6.83 -8.27
CA TYR A 77 5.36 6.33 -9.42
C TYR A 77 5.63 7.11 -10.71
N LEU A 78 5.75 8.44 -10.63
CA LEU A 78 5.77 9.36 -11.78
C LEU A 78 7.12 10.06 -11.99
N GLY A 79 8.10 9.91 -11.09
CA GLY A 79 9.44 10.48 -11.24
C GLY A 79 10.13 9.98 -12.52
N ASP A 80 11.25 10.58 -12.89
CA ASP A 80 12.00 10.21 -14.11
C ASP A 80 12.39 8.72 -14.10
N ASP A 81 12.88 8.21 -12.95
CA ASP A 81 13.15 6.80 -12.72
C ASP A 81 11.97 6.09 -12.03
N GLY A 82 10.76 6.62 -12.18
CA GLY A 82 9.56 6.15 -11.49
C GLY A 82 9.10 4.77 -11.95
N VAL A 83 8.36 4.10 -11.05
CA VAL A 83 7.82 2.75 -11.23
C VAL A 83 7.11 2.60 -12.57
N ILE A 84 6.19 3.52 -12.91
CA ILE A 84 5.37 3.43 -14.13
C ILE A 84 6.21 3.46 -15.42
N ASN A 85 7.39 4.08 -15.38
CA ASN A 85 8.26 4.14 -16.56
C ASN A 85 9.10 2.87 -16.75
N ASN A 86 9.30 2.09 -15.69
CA ASN A 86 10.30 1.04 -15.64
C ASN A 86 9.74 -0.37 -15.40
N VAL A 87 8.42 -0.51 -15.14
CA VAL A 87 7.82 -1.83 -14.95
C VAL A 87 7.24 -2.41 -16.24
N GLN A 88 7.08 -3.72 -16.27
CA GLN A 88 6.37 -4.44 -17.33
C GLN A 88 4.86 -4.15 -17.28
N ASN A 89 4.19 -4.13 -18.42
CA ASN A 89 2.74 -3.84 -18.50
C ASN A 89 1.85 -4.86 -17.78
N ASN A 90 2.37 -6.06 -17.51
CA ASN A 90 1.67 -7.10 -16.75
C ASN A 90 1.88 -6.99 -15.24
N CYS A 91 2.66 -6.01 -14.76
CA CYS A 91 2.85 -5.75 -13.35
C CYS A 91 1.56 -5.17 -12.73
N LEU A 92 1.23 -5.60 -11.51
CA LEU A 92 0.15 -5.04 -10.71
C LEU A 92 0.71 -4.02 -9.72
N LEU A 93 0.15 -2.82 -9.68
CA LEU A 93 0.52 -1.78 -8.72
C LEU A 93 -0.54 -1.68 -7.63
N ILE A 94 -0.10 -1.72 -6.36
CA ILE A 94 -0.95 -1.63 -5.17
C ILE A 94 -0.41 -0.51 -4.28
N ASP A 95 -1.07 0.63 -4.26
CA ASP A 95 -0.69 1.72 -3.34
C ASP A 95 -1.52 1.65 -2.05
N CYS A 96 -0.87 1.18 -0.96
CA CYS A 96 -1.47 1.12 0.37
C CYS A 96 -1.33 2.44 1.15
N SER A 97 -0.73 3.46 0.57
CA SER A 97 -0.54 4.77 1.18
C SER A 97 -1.89 5.48 1.37
N THR A 98 -2.00 6.25 2.45
CA THR A 98 -3.13 7.15 2.66
C THR A 98 -2.76 8.53 2.11
N ILE A 99 -3.27 8.84 0.93
CA ILE A 99 -2.96 10.06 0.18
C ILE A 99 -4.25 10.74 -0.27
N ASP A 100 -4.13 11.93 -0.83
CA ASP A 100 -5.27 12.62 -1.39
C ASP A 100 -5.80 11.91 -2.66
N ILE A 101 -7.13 12.00 -2.86
CA ILE A 101 -7.83 11.31 -3.95
C ILE A 101 -7.30 11.74 -5.31
N GLN A 102 -7.00 13.03 -5.48
CA GLN A 102 -6.54 13.56 -6.77
C GLN A 102 -5.19 12.96 -7.17
N THR A 103 -4.27 12.84 -6.23
CA THR A 103 -2.98 12.18 -6.45
C THR A 103 -3.15 10.70 -6.81
N SER A 104 -4.03 9.96 -6.12
CA SER A 104 -4.35 8.56 -6.48
C SER A 104 -4.85 8.45 -7.93
N ILE A 105 -5.80 9.31 -8.31
CA ILE A 105 -6.36 9.32 -9.67
C ILE A 105 -5.30 9.68 -10.72
N GLU A 106 -4.46 10.67 -10.44
CA GLU A 106 -3.38 11.09 -11.35
C GLU A 106 -2.40 9.95 -11.63
N ILE A 107 -1.91 9.29 -10.58
CA ILE A 107 -0.97 8.17 -10.70
C ILE A 107 -1.61 7.02 -11.49
N GLY A 108 -2.83 6.65 -11.16
CA GLY A 108 -3.49 5.54 -11.81
C GLY A 108 -3.90 5.82 -13.25
N ASN A 109 -4.22 7.06 -13.61
CA ASN A 109 -4.42 7.42 -15.01
C ASN A 109 -3.13 7.24 -15.81
N LYS A 110 -1.98 7.61 -15.24
CA LYS A 110 -0.68 7.38 -15.87
C LYS A 110 -0.34 5.89 -16.01
N ALA A 111 -0.66 5.07 -15.00
CA ALA A 111 -0.52 3.63 -15.09
C ALA A 111 -1.42 3.07 -16.21
N LYS A 112 -2.68 3.50 -16.27
CA LYS A 112 -3.65 3.09 -17.30
C LYS A 112 -3.21 3.47 -18.73
N GLU A 113 -2.64 4.67 -18.92
CA GLU A 113 -2.08 5.11 -20.23
C GLU A 113 -1.01 4.13 -20.75
N LYS A 114 -0.31 3.44 -19.85
CA LYS A 114 0.71 2.43 -20.17
C LYS A 114 0.18 0.98 -20.13
N GLY A 115 -1.12 0.79 -19.93
CA GLY A 115 -1.73 -0.53 -19.83
C GLY A 115 -1.42 -1.28 -18.53
N ILE A 116 -0.90 -0.59 -17.51
CA ILE A 116 -0.55 -1.17 -16.21
C ILE A 116 -1.77 -1.12 -15.30
N LYS A 117 -2.09 -2.24 -14.63
CA LYS A 117 -3.19 -2.31 -13.66
C LYS A 117 -2.75 -1.73 -12.33
N MET A 118 -3.57 -0.87 -11.75
CA MET A 118 -3.31 -0.24 -10.45
C MET A 118 -4.56 -0.18 -9.60
N ILE A 119 -4.36 -0.29 -8.29
CA ILE A 119 -5.36 -0.02 -7.25
C ILE A 119 -4.79 0.90 -6.17
N ASP A 120 -5.63 1.74 -5.58
CA ASP A 120 -5.38 2.36 -4.29
C ASP A 120 -6.02 1.49 -3.20
N ALA A 121 -5.26 1.16 -2.18
CA ALA A 121 -5.66 0.20 -1.16
C ALA A 121 -5.26 0.64 0.25
N PRO A 122 -5.61 1.86 0.69
CA PRO A 122 -5.29 2.35 2.02
C PRO A 122 -5.83 1.44 3.11
N VAL A 123 -5.08 1.39 4.22
CA VAL A 123 -5.30 0.45 5.30
C VAL A 123 -5.76 1.12 6.59
N SER A 124 -6.47 0.38 7.43
CA SER A 124 -6.88 0.79 8.77
C SER A 124 -6.72 -0.37 9.75
N GLY A 125 -6.23 -0.07 10.97
CA GLY A 125 -5.95 -1.06 12.02
C GLY A 125 -4.65 -0.79 12.78
N GLY A 126 -3.88 0.22 12.35
CA GLY A 126 -2.61 0.60 12.97
C GLY A 126 -1.54 -0.49 12.88
N VAL A 127 -0.43 -0.27 13.55
CA VAL A 127 0.73 -1.19 13.56
C VAL A 127 0.32 -2.58 14.05
N MET A 128 -0.49 -2.66 15.11
CA MET A 128 -0.96 -3.93 15.66
C MET A 128 -1.82 -4.72 14.65
N GLY A 129 -2.65 -4.03 13.85
CA GLY A 129 -3.42 -4.66 12.78
C GLY A 129 -2.53 -5.16 11.64
N ALA A 130 -1.46 -4.43 11.32
CA ALA A 130 -0.48 -4.85 10.33
C ALA A 130 0.30 -6.09 10.80
N GLU A 131 0.78 -6.10 12.05
CA GLU A 131 1.49 -7.24 12.63
C GLU A 131 0.66 -8.53 12.68
N LYS A 132 -0.63 -8.39 13.02
CA LYS A 132 -1.57 -9.51 13.13
C LYS A 132 -2.24 -9.90 11.81
N ALA A 133 -1.92 -9.25 10.70
CA ALA A 133 -2.59 -9.42 9.39
C ALA A 133 -4.13 -9.22 9.48
N THR A 134 -4.57 -8.28 10.29
CA THR A 134 -6.00 -8.00 10.53
C THR A 134 -6.44 -6.64 10.04
N LEU A 135 -5.69 -6.04 9.11
CA LEU A 135 -6.03 -4.74 8.53
C LEU A 135 -7.40 -4.76 7.85
N ASN A 136 -8.09 -3.63 7.94
CA ASN A 136 -9.19 -3.30 7.05
C ASN A 136 -8.60 -2.57 5.85
N ILE A 137 -8.86 -3.05 4.64
CA ILE A 137 -8.30 -2.52 3.40
C ILE A 137 -9.44 -2.01 2.52
N MET A 138 -9.39 -0.76 2.15
CA MET A 138 -10.39 -0.09 1.31
C MET A 138 -9.81 0.07 -0.09
N VAL A 139 -10.39 -0.62 -1.07
CA VAL A 139 -9.78 -0.73 -2.40
C VAL A 139 -10.55 0.08 -3.42
N GLY A 140 -9.85 0.96 -4.12
CA GLY A 140 -10.30 1.64 -5.33
C GLY A 140 -9.57 1.11 -6.55
N GLY A 141 -10.29 0.91 -7.65
CA GLY A 141 -9.74 0.45 -8.92
C GLY A 141 -10.71 -0.44 -9.68
N THR A 142 -10.34 -0.83 -10.88
CA THR A 142 -11.18 -1.72 -11.70
C THR A 142 -11.40 -3.07 -11.02
N LYS A 143 -12.52 -3.72 -11.31
CA LYS A 143 -12.83 -5.04 -10.74
C LYS A 143 -11.73 -6.07 -11.06
N ASP A 144 -11.19 -6.05 -12.26
CA ASP A 144 -10.10 -6.95 -12.67
C ASP A 144 -8.83 -6.74 -11.85
N ALA A 145 -8.43 -5.48 -11.61
CA ALA A 145 -7.26 -5.15 -10.80
C ALA A 145 -7.49 -5.55 -9.33
N TYR A 146 -8.70 -5.30 -8.80
CA TYR A 146 -9.10 -5.75 -7.48
C TYR A 146 -9.00 -7.28 -7.33
N ASP A 147 -9.55 -8.05 -8.27
CA ASP A 147 -9.54 -9.52 -8.21
C ASP A 147 -8.11 -10.09 -8.27
N LEU A 148 -7.22 -9.47 -9.04
CA LEU A 148 -5.80 -9.83 -9.07
C LEU A 148 -5.09 -9.53 -7.74
N ALA A 149 -5.41 -8.40 -7.11
CA ALA A 149 -4.79 -8.00 -5.84
C ALA A 149 -5.33 -8.80 -4.64
N LEU A 150 -6.58 -9.26 -4.69
CA LEU A 150 -7.30 -9.84 -3.56
C LEU A 150 -6.55 -10.96 -2.82
N PRO A 151 -5.86 -11.91 -3.49
CA PRO A 151 -5.08 -12.93 -2.80
C PRO A 151 -3.96 -12.35 -1.91
N LEU A 152 -3.28 -11.28 -2.37
CA LEU A 152 -2.21 -10.61 -1.62
C LEU A 152 -2.79 -9.77 -0.47
N LEU A 153 -3.89 -9.06 -0.73
CA LEU A 153 -4.56 -8.25 0.28
C LEU A 153 -5.07 -9.12 1.45
N LYS A 154 -5.56 -10.34 1.17
CA LYS A 154 -6.00 -11.31 2.20
C LYS A 154 -4.87 -11.82 3.10
N ILE A 155 -3.62 -11.74 2.67
CA ILE A 155 -2.46 -12.07 3.50
C ILE A 155 -2.17 -10.95 4.51
N MET A 156 -2.49 -9.70 4.17
CA MET A 156 -2.19 -8.52 5.00
C MET A 156 -3.39 -8.04 5.82
N GLY A 157 -4.60 -8.39 5.42
CA GLY A 157 -5.82 -7.88 6.03
C GLY A 157 -6.93 -8.91 6.17
N LYS A 158 -7.84 -8.63 7.11
CA LYS A 158 -9.00 -9.48 7.39
C LYS A 158 -10.23 -9.06 6.58
N ASN A 159 -10.49 -7.76 6.50
CA ASN A 159 -11.65 -7.20 5.82
C ASN A 159 -11.17 -6.38 4.61
N ILE A 160 -11.61 -6.75 3.42
CA ILE A 160 -11.20 -6.10 2.18
C ILE A 160 -12.47 -5.66 1.46
N PHE A 161 -12.58 -4.35 1.22
CA PHE A 161 -13.76 -3.71 0.65
C PHE A 161 -13.42 -3.08 -0.70
N HIS A 162 -14.09 -3.49 -1.76
CA HIS A 162 -14.01 -2.79 -3.05
C HIS A 162 -14.95 -1.58 -3.00
N ALA A 163 -14.37 -0.39 -2.88
CA ALA A 163 -15.11 0.87 -2.68
C ALA A 163 -15.57 1.52 -3.99
N GLY A 164 -15.05 1.09 -5.12
CA GLY A 164 -15.36 1.63 -6.44
C GLY A 164 -14.14 1.81 -7.33
N GLU A 165 -14.20 2.77 -8.24
CA GLU A 165 -13.10 3.10 -9.14
C GLU A 165 -11.88 3.67 -8.41
N LEU A 166 -10.78 3.85 -9.12
CA LEU A 166 -9.54 4.38 -8.59
C LEU A 166 -9.75 5.70 -7.83
N GLY A 167 -9.10 5.83 -6.66
CA GLY A 167 -9.28 6.93 -5.72
C GLY A 167 -10.41 6.70 -4.71
N SER A 168 -11.33 5.75 -4.95
CA SER A 168 -12.43 5.45 -4.02
C SER A 168 -11.94 4.80 -2.73
N GLY A 169 -10.85 4.06 -2.75
CA GLY A 169 -10.20 3.51 -1.56
C GLY A 169 -9.73 4.63 -0.61
N ASN A 170 -8.99 5.61 -1.14
CA ASN A 170 -8.57 6.79 -0.38
C ASN A 170 -9.76 7.65 0.05
N GLY A 171 -10.79 7.79 -0.78
CA GLY A 171 -12.05 8.44 -0.40
C GLY A 171 -12.71 7.78 0.80
N ALA A 172 -12.87 6.46 0.78
CA ALA A 172 -13.40 5.68 1.89
C ALA A 172 -12.52 5.80 3.15
N LYS A 173 -11.19 5.81 2.99
CA LYS A 173 -10.24 5.99 4.09
C LYS A 173 -10.36 7.37 4.74
N ILE A 174 -10.53 8.43 3.97
CA ILE A 174 -10.72 9.79 4.49
C ILE A 174 -12.01 9.84 5.34
N CYS A 175 -13.13 9.29 4.84
CA CYS A 175 -14.38 9.22 5.59
C CYS A 175 -14.23 8.41 6.89
N ASN A 176 -13.54 7.27 6.84
CA ASN A 176 -13.25 6.44 8.01
C ASN A 176 -12.42 7.21 9.06
N ASN A 177 -11.37 7.90 8.63
CA ASN A 177 -10.51 8.68 9.54
C ASN A 177 -11.26 9.87 10.15
N MET A 178 -12.10 10.53 9.36
CA MET A 178 -12.94 11.64 9.85
C MET A 178 -13.92 11.16 10.91
N SER A 179 -14.61 10.04 10.67
CA SER A 179 -15.52 9.43 11.65
C SER A 179 -14.79 9.03 12.93
N LEU A 180 -13.60 8.43 12.80
CA LEU A 180 -12.77 8.06 13.95
C LEU A 180 -12.34 9.29 14.76
N GLY A 181 -11.87 10.34 14.08
CA GLY A 181 -11.46 11.60 14.73
C GLY A 181 -12.62 12.26 15.50
N ILE A 182 -13.80 12.33 14.90
CA ILE A 182 -15.01 12.86 15.55
C ILE A 182 -15.38 12.00 16.76
N THR A 183 -15.38 10.68 16.64
CA THR A 183 -15.73 9.76 17.72
C THR A 183 -14.78 9.89 18.90
N ILE A 184 -13.46 9.95 18.65
CA ILE A 184 -12.46 10.16 19.70
C ILE A 184 -12.67 11.51 20.38
N CYS A 185 -12.90 12.58 19.62
CA CYS A 185 -13.16 13.91 20.16
C CYS A 185 -14.38 13.91 21.09
N LEU A 186 -15.50 13.34 20.63
CA LEU A 186 -16.75 13.31 21.41
C LEU A 186 -16.64 12.46 22.69
N LEU A 187 -15.92 11.33 22.63
CA LEU A 187 -15.80 10.42 23.79
C LEU A 187 -14.83 10.91 24.87
N TYR A 188 -13.77 11.64 24.50
CA TYR A 188 -12.70 11.99 25.43
C TYR A 188 -12.59 13.46 25.76
N THR A 189 -13.23 14.36 25.01
CA THR A 189 -13.07 15.82 25.19
C THR A 189 -14.37 16.55 25.41
N SER A 190 -15.52 15.96 25.15
CA SER A 190 -16.82 16.60 25.37
C SER A 190 -17.42 16.14 26.69
N PRO A 191 -17.76 17.07 27.63
CA PRO A 191 -18.54 16.70 28.80
C PRO A 191 -19.91 16.18 28.31
N SER A 192 -20.19 14.91 28.57
CA SER A 192 -21.49 14.34 28.25
C SER A 192 -22.55 14.88 29.23
N PRO A 193 -23.70 15.38 28.73
CA PRO A 193 -24.82 15.74 29.62
C PRO A 193 -25.50 14.50 30.22
N ARG A 194 -24.97 13.30 30.00
CA ARG A 194 -25.47 12.02 30.53
C ARG A 194 -24.64 11.48 31.68
N ASP A 195 -23.53 12.15 32.04
CA ASP A 195 -22.73 11.89 33.23
C ASP A 195 -23.21 12.84 34.40
#